data_0d1588e626c6c58d617017018d255d8d
#
_entry.id   0d1588e626c6c58d617017018d255d8d
#
_cell.length_a   1.000
_cell.length_b   1.000
_cell.length_c   1.000
_cell.angle_alpha   90.00
_cell.angle_beta   90.00
_cell.angle_gamma   90.00
#
_symmetry.space_group_name_H-M   'P 1'
#
loop_
_entity.id
_entity.type
_entity.pdbx_description
1 polymer ?
#
loop_
_entity_poly.entity_id
_entity_poly.type
_entity_poly.pdbx_seq_one_letter_code
_entity_poly.pdbx_strand_id
1 'polypeptide(L)'
;LAYEAQVNQKTGEDWQDVAMSLSTSSPLGFKNLPELEPWYLSRVAPASKPISRDMLQKSINAMPMMGMAPMESAPLQEVGFSQAEVKDQGVSMQFELPQVVSVPSKDTATRLGITVLELPAEVDLLIIPKLSPEAYRRVKISNDSQFTLMPGKAALFFNGEYLGENPFSLTPAGGKNDLSFGVDQRVV
;
A
#
# COMPACT_ATOMS: atom_id res chain seq x y z
N LEU A 1 3.65 -15.84 -4.50
CA LEU A 1 3.16 -14.47 -4.45
C LEU A 1 2.66 -14.06 -5.83
N ALA A 2 1.36 -13.78 -5.98
CA ALA A 2 0.83 -13.11 -7.16
C ALA A 2 1.04 -11.59 -6.99
N TYR A 3 1.69 -10.96 -7.95
CA TYR A 3 1.97 -9.54 -7.95
C TYR A 3 1.08 -8.84 -8.96
N GLU A 4 0.24 -7.94 -8.50
CA GLU A 4 -0.80 -7.30 -9.28
C GLU A 4 -0.72 -5.78 -9.17
N ALA A 5 -1.14 -5.08 -10.21
CA ALA A 5 -1.38 -3.66 -10.18
C ALA A 5 -2.89 -3.36 -10.22
N GLN A 6 -3.26 -2.26 -9.58
CA GLN A 6 -4.62 -1.71 -9.69
C GLN A 6 -4.56 -0.44 -10.52
N VAL A 7 -5.25 -0.44 -11.66
CA VAL A 7 -5.33 0.70 -12.57
C VAL A 7 -6.72 1.30 -12.50
N ASN A 8 -6.77 2.59 -12.22
CA ASN A 8 -8.00 3.37 -12.22
C ASN A 8 -7.87 4.49 -13.26
N GLN A 9 -8.82 4.56 -14.19
CA GLN A 9 -8.87 5.63 -15.18
C GLN A 9 -10.30 6.17 -15.31
N LYS A 10 -10.40 7.50 -15.47
CA LYS A 10 -11.65 8.25 -15.59
C LYS A 10 -11.56 9.25 -16.74
N THR A 11 -11.00 8.82 -17.86
CA THR A 11 -10.81 9.71 -19.02
C THR A 11 -12.09 9.91 -19.82
N GLY A 12 -13.12 9.08 -19.58
CA GLY A 12 -14.37 9.07 -20.36
C GLY A 12 -14.30 8.19 -21.61
N GLU A 13 -13.16 7.55 -21.86
CA GLU A 13 -12.92 6.66 -22.98
C GLU A 13 -12.43 5.29 -22.47
N ASP A 14 -13.02 4.21 -22.98
CA ASP A 14 -12.59 2.85 -22.67
C ASP A 14 -11.32 2.51 -23.47
N TRP A 15 -10.27 2.10 -22.77
CA TRP A 15 -9.06 1.60 -23.41
C TRP A 15 -9.25 0.13 -23.77
N GLN A 16 -9.34 -0.16 -25.05
CA GLN A 16 -9.54 -1.52 -25.57
C GLN A 16 -8.26 -2.02 -26.23
N ASP A 17 -7.83 -3.23 -25.84
CA ASP A 17 -6.68 -3.94 -26.41
C ASP A 17 -5.41 -3.09 -26.54
N VAL A 18 -5.09 -2.36 -25.46
CA VAL A 18 -3.93 -1.47 -25.43
C VAL A 18 -2.70 -2.17 -24.85
N ALA A 19 -1.54 -1.93 -25.45
CA ALA A 19 -0.27 -2.28 -24.83
C ALA A 19 0.00 -1.33 -23.66
N MET A 20 0.22 -1.88 -22.47
CA MET A 20 0.36 -1.09 -21.25
C MET A 20 1.73 -1.31 -20.60
N SER A 21 2.31 -0.20 -20.16
CA SER A 21 3.52 -0.17 -19.35
C SER A 21 3.23 0.56 -18.05
N LEU A 22 3.61 -0.04 -16.93
CA LEU A 22 3.45 0.50 -15.59
C LEU A 22 4.80 1.00 -15.09
N SER A 23 4.84 2.22 -14.55
CA SER A 23 6.07 2.80 -14.01
C SER A 23 5.88 3.22 -12.56
N THR A 24 6.88 2.97 -11.72
CA THR A 24 6.93 3.47 -10.34
C THR A 24 7.44 4.91 -10.27
N SER A 25 7.84 5.48 -11.40
CA SER A 25 8.26 6.87 -11.51
C SER A 25 7.12 7.82 -11.19
N SER A 26 7.36 8.78 -10.29
CA SER A 26 6.41 9.86 -10.05
C SER A 26 6.77 11.07 -10.91
N PRO A 27 5.98 11.44 -11.92
CA PRO A 27 6.25 12.61 -12.77
C PRO A 27 6.15 13.94 -12.02
N LEU A 28 5.60 13.95 -10.81
CA LEU A 28 5.46 15.14 -9.95
C LEU A 28 6.70 15.43 -9.08
N GLY A 29 7.83 14.82 -9.39
CA GLY A 29 9.09 14.97 -8.65
C GLY A 29 9.79 16.33 -8.76
N PHE A 30 9.24 17.32 -9.48
CA PHE A 30 9.71 18.69 -9.41
C PHE A 30 9.26 19.33 -8.10
N LYS A 31 9.88 18.93 -7.00
CA LYS A 31 9.84 19.72 -5.77
C LYS A 31 10.76 20.91 -6.00
N ASN A 32 10.22 22.11 -5.88
CA ASN A 32 11.06 23.32 -5.79
C ASN A 32 12.12 23.09 -4.72
N LEU A 33 13.35 23.41 -5.02
CA LEU A 33 14.42 23.39 -4.03
C LEU A 33 13.97 24.24 -2.83
N PRO A 34 14.09 23.73 -1.60
CA PRO A 34 13.78 24.54 -0.43
C PRO A 34 14.72 25.74 -0.39
N GLU A 35 14.17 26.93 -0.45
CA GLU A 35 14.93 28.17 -0.25
C GLU A 35 15.13 28.36 1.26
N LEU A 36 16.37 28.65 1.63
CA LEU A 36 16.71 28.98 3.01
C LEU A 36 16.21 30.37 3.31
N GLU A 37 15.17 30.49 4.12
CA GLU A 37 14.74 31.75 4.65
C GLU A 37 15.77 32.26 5.69
N PRO A 38 16.15 33.59 5.66
CA PRO A 38 17.08 34.12 6.62
C PRO A 38 16.48 34.09 8.04
N TRP A 39 17.24 33.57 8.99
CA TRP A 39 16.87 33.61 10.40
C TRP A 39 17.09 35.00 10.97
N TYR A 40 15.98 35.67 11.33
CA TYR A 40 16.04 36.94 12.04
C TYR A 40 15.96 36.71 13.54
N LEU A 41 17.02 37.07 14.26
CA LEU A 41 16.99 37.10 15.72
C LEU A 41 16.25 38.36 16.17
N SER A 42 15.04 38.20 16.69
CA SER A 42 14.31 39.29 17.36
C SER A 42 14.40 39.10 18.86
N ARG A 43 14.49 40.24 19.61
CA ARG A 43 14.37 40.20 21.06
C ARG A 43 12.97 39.70 21.44
N VAL A 44 12.91 38.74 22.35
CA VAL A 44 11.64 38.29 22.92
C VAL A 44 10.95 39.47 23.57
N ALA A 45 9.84 39.90 23.00
CA ALA A 45 8.96 40.87 23.65
C ALA A 45 8.32 40.20 24.90
N PRO A 46 8.18 40.91 26.03
CA PRO A 46 7.57 40.33 27.22
C PRO A 46 6.14 39.91 26.92
N ALA A 47 5.79 38.67 27.34
CA ALA A 47 4.52 38.06 27.09
C ALA A 47 3.34 38.94 27.52
N SER A 48 2.46 39.28 26.59
CA SER A 48 1.17 39.91 26.88
C SER A 48 0.28 38.94 27.68
N LYS A 49 -0.49 39.53 28.60
CA LYS A 49 -1.33 38.87 29.62
C LYS A 49 -2.15 37.70 29.13
N PRO A 50 -2.40 36.72 30.02
CA PRO A 50 -3.13 35.48 29.65
C PRO A 50 -4.59 35.83 29.28
N ILE A 51 -5.01 35.31 28.14
CA ILE A 51 -6.38 35.34 27.65
C ILE A 51 -7.25 34.52 28.59
N SER A 52 -8.33 35.09 29.11
CA SER A 52 -9.24 34.50 30.04
C SER A 52 -9.91 33.21 29.48
N ARG A 53 -10.11 32.21 30.33
CA ARG A 53 -10.67 30.86 30.01
C ARG A 53 -12.04 30.89 29.34
N ASP A 54 -12.75 31.99 29.30
CA ASP A 54 -14.12 32.09 28.73
C ASP A 54 -14.18 32.06 27.19
N MET A 55 -13.07 32.33 26.48
CA MET A 55 -13.08 32.24 25.02
C MET A 55 -12.80 30.85 24.45
N LEU A 56 -12.25 29.94 25.25
CA LEU A 56 -11.97 28.57 24.79
C LEU A 56 -13.21 27.66 24.77
N GLN A 57 -14.25 28.02 25.51
CA GLN A 57 -15.46 27.20 25.68
C GLN A 57 -16.43 27.31 24.50
N LYS A 58 -16.29 28.30 23.65
CA LYS A 58 -17.23 28.57 22.54
C LYS A 58 -16.89 27.87 21.21
N SER A 59 -15.72 27.29 21.07
CA SER A 59 -15.26 26.67 19.80
C SER A 59 -15.43 25.14 19.71
N ILE A 60 -15.94 24.46 20.76
CA ILE A 60 -16.03 23.00 20.81
C ILE A 60 -17.38 22.45 20.33
N ASN A 61 -18.38 23.29 20.08
CA ASN A 61 -19.76 22.82 19.81
C ASN A 61 -20.19 22.84 18.33
N ALA A 62 -19.29 22.81 17.37
CA ALA A 62 -19.66 22.79 15.95
C ALA A 62 -18.82 21.78 15.13
N MET A 63 -19.02 20.50 15.36
CA MET A 63 -18.63 19.47 14.40
C MET A 63 -19.84 18.57 14.09
N PRO A 64 -20.33 18.54 12.84
CA PRO A 64 -21.34 17.58 12.44
C PRO A 64 -20.71 16.21 12.22
N MET A 65 -21.30 15.18 12.82
CA MET A 65 -21.02 13.77 12.56
C MET A 65 -21.37 13.43 11.11
N MET A 66 -20.38 13.08 10.32
CA MET A 66 -20.57 12.53 8.99
C MET A 66 -20.66 11.01 9.10
N GLY A 67 -21.84 10.46 8.73
CA GLY A 67 -22.12 9.03 8.79
C GLY A 67 -21.31 8.26 7.75
N MET A 68 -20.74 7.13 8.18
CA MET A 68 -20.10 6.13 7.33
C MET A 68 -21.17 5.32 6.58
N ALA A 69 -21.15 5.37 5.25
CA ALA A 69 -21.90 4.43 4.41
C ALA A 69 -21.12 3.11 4.26
N PRO A 70 -21.81 1.95 4.24
CA PRO A 70 -21.17 0.66 4.03
C PRO A 70 -20.69 0.50 2.59
N MET A 71 -19.46 0.04 2.43
CA MET A 71 -18.81 -0.23 1.16
C MET A 71 -19.19 -1.64 0.68
N GLU A 72 -19.96 -1.69 -0.38
CA GLU A 72 -20.41 -2.92 -1.04
C GLU A 72 -19.27 -3.53 -1.85
N SER A 73 -18.98 -4.81 -1.60
CA SER A 73 -17.90 -5.55 -2.25
C SER A 73 -18.27 -5.91 -3.70
N ALA A 74 -17.53 -5.39 -4.67
CA ALA A 74 -17.66 -5.75 -6.07
C ALA A 74 -17.09 -7.16 -6.37
N PRO A 75 -17.68 -7.92 -7.31
CA PRO A 75 -17.24 -9.26 -7.65
C PRO A 75 -15.84 -9.29 -8.28
N LEU A 76 -15.04 -10.26 -7.85
CA LEU A 76 -13.70 -10.53 -8.34
C LEU A 76 -13.77 -11.10 -9.78
N GLN A 77 -13.17 -10.41 -10.72
CA GLN A 77 -12.95 -10.91 -12.07
C GLN A 77 -11.59 -11.62 -12.09
N GLU A 78 -11.55 -12.88 -12.52
CA GLU A 78 -10.32 -13.66 -12.65
C GLU A 78 -9.39 -13.01 -13.67
N VAL A 79 -8.15 -12.77 -13.24
CA VAL A 79 -7.11 -12.15 -14.05
C VAL A 79 -6.12 -13.23 -14.49
N GLY A 80 -5.91 -13.36 -15.79
CA GLY A 80 -4.86 -14.21 -16.34
C GLY A 80 -3.48 -13.62 -16.01
N PHE A 81 -2.60 -14.44 -15.47
CA PHE A 81 -1.22 -14.06 -15.16
C PHE A 81 -0.30 -14.33 -16.35
N SER A 82 0.36 -13.30 -16.84
CA SER A 82 1.50 -13.38 -17.75
C SER A 82 2.70 -12.72 -17.10
N GLN A 83 3.90 -13.22 -17.33
CA GLN A 83 5.10 -12.59 -16.81
C GLN A 83 5.36 -11.26 -17.51
N ALA A 84 5.44 -10.16 -16.75
CA ALA A 84 5.85 -8.86 -17.25
C ALA A 84 7.38 -8.79 -17.37
N GLU A 85 7.89 -8.15 -18.42
CA GLU A 85 9.29 -7.81 -18.52
C GLU A 85 9.60 -6.60 -17.63
N VAL A 86 10.59 -6.74 -16.75
CA VAL A 86 10.99 -5.69 -15.80
C VAL A 86 12.26 -5.02 -16.28
N LYS A 87 12.20 -3.70 -16.51
CA LYS A 87 13.37 -2.86 -16.83
C LYS A 87 13.68 -1.98 -15.63
N ASP A 88 14.84 -2.19 -15.00
CA ASP A 88 15.35 -1.34 -13.93
C ASP A 88 16.09 -0.14 -14.55
N GLN A 89 15.62 1.08 -14.27
CA GLN A 89 16.22 2.34 -14.71
C GLN A 89 16.88 3.10 -13.55
N GLY A 90 17.29 2.42 -12.50
CA GLY A 90 18.07 2.94 -11.38
C GLY A 90 17.30 3.76 -10.34
N VAL A 91 16.31 4.55 -10.72
CA VAL A 91 15.45 5.35 -9.82
C VAL A 91 13.99 4.95 -9.92
N SER A 92 13.60 4.34 -11.03
CA SER A 92 12.23 3.89 -11.29
C SER A 92 12.24 2.53 -11.97
N MET A 93 11.24 1.73 -11.66
CA MET A 93 10.99 0.46 -12.33
C MET A 93 9.89 0.62 -13.34
N GLN A 94 10.05 -0.04 -14.47
CA GLN A 94 9.05 -0.11 -15.53
C GLN A 94 8.68 -1.58 -15.76
N PHE A 95 7.37 -1.87 -15.74
CA PHE A 95 6.81 -3.19 -15.99
C PHE A 95 6.06 -3.13 -17.32
N GLU A 96 6.55 -3.81 -18.33
CA GLU A 96 5.86 -3.95 -19.62
C GLU A 96 4.97 -5.19 -19.55
N LEU A 97 3.66 -5.00 -19.69
CA LEU A 97 2.72 -6.11 -19.71
C LEU A 97 2.82 -6.82 -21.07
N PRO A 98 3.05 -8.16 -21.09
CA PRO A 98 3.26 -8.89 -22.35
C PRO A 98 1.97 -9.06 -23.17
N GLN A 99 0.83 -8.83 -22.53
CA GLN A 99 -0.49 -8.94 -23.18
C GLN A 99 -1.15 -7.58 -23.27
N VAL A 100 -1.92 -7.39 -24.33
CA VAL A 100 -2.83 -6.25 -24.44
C VAL A 100 -3.93 -6.37 -23.40
N VAL A 101 -4.29 -5.24 -22.82
CA VAL A 101 -5.29 -5.16 -21.74
C VAL A 101 -6.38 -4.17 -22.09
N SER A 102 -7.58 -4.44 -21.59
CA SER A 102 -8.71 -3.52 -21.71
C SER A 102 -9.05 -2.95 -20.35
N VAL A 103 -9.04 -1.62 -20.24
CA VAL A 103 -9.33 -0.89 -19.00
C VAL A 103 -10.48 0.06 -19.25
N PRO A 104 -11.69 -0.28 -18.76
CA PRO A 104 -12.85 0.58 -18.94
C PRO A 104 -12.73 1.86 -18.10
N SER A 105 -13.33 2.95 -18.58
CA SER A 105 -13.44 4.22 -17.85
C SER A 105 -14.51 4.10 -16.77
N LYS A 106 -14.10 3.74 -15.56
CA LYS A 106 -14.98 3.52 -14.39
C LYS A 106 -14.38 4.05 -13.11
N ASP A 107 -15.22 4.19 -12.08
CA ASP A 107 -14.77 4.52 -10.71
C ASP A 107 -14.09 3.34 -10.00
N THR A 108 -14.27 2.12 -10.50
CA THR A 108 -13.66 0.91 -9.94
C THR A 108 -12.33 0.61 -10.58
N ALA A 109 -11.34 0.25 -9.76
CA ALA A 109 -10.03 -0.13 -10.25
C ALA A 109 -10.07 -1.47 -11.00
N THR A 110 -9.37 -1.56 -12.13
CA THR A 110 -9.13 -2.80 -12.86
C THR A 110 -7.84 -3.42 -12.32
N ARG A 111 -7.88 -4.71 -11.96
CA ARG A 111 -6.69 -5.45 -11.52
C ARG A 111 -5.99 -6.04 -12.72
N LEU A 112 -4.69 -5.84 -12.77
CA LEU A 112 -3.81 -6.36 -13.82
C LEU A 112 -2.72 -7.21 -13.19
N GLY A 113 -2.62 -8.47 -13.60
CA GLY A 113 -1.55 -9.36 -13.17
C GLY A 113 -0.22 -8.93 -13.80
N ILE A 114 0.79 -8.69 -12.96
CA ILE A 114 2.16 -8.38 -13.41
C ILE A 114 2.96 -9.69 -13.54
N THR A 115 3.05 -10.44 -12.44
CA THR A 115 3.82 -11.68 -12.41
C THR A 115 3.42 -12.55 -11.22
N VAL A 116 3.77 -13.84 -11.29
CA VAL A 116 3.68 -14.76 -10.16
C VAL A 116 5.08 -15.15 -9.75
N LEU A 117 5.41 -14.94 -8.48
CA LEU A 117 6.72 -15.22 -7.90
C LEU A 117 6.60 -16.36 -6.90
N GLU A 118 7.50 -17.32 -6.99
CA GLU A 118 7.76 -18.29 -5.95
C GLU A 118 8.89 -17.77 -5.08
N LEU A 119 8.56 -17.36 -3.86
CA LEU A 119 9.53 -16.77 -2.93
C LEU A 119 9.78 -17.72 -1.76
N PRO A 120 11.03 -17.88 -1.32
CA PRO A 120 11.34 -18.62 -0.10
C PRO A 120 10.61 -17.98 1.09
N ALA A 121 9.96 -18.82 1.88
CA ALA A 121 9.20 -18.38 3.04
C ALA A 121 9.48 -19.29 4.24
N GLU A 122 9.78 -18.65 5.37
CA GLU A 122 9.94 -19.33 6.67
C GLU A 122 8.73 -19.04 7.54
N VAL A 123 8.11 -20.09 8.08
CA VAL A 123 6.96 -19.96 8.97
C VAL A 123 7.43 -20.13 10.40
N ASP A 124 7.19 -19.16 11.25
CA ASP A 124 7.42 -19.23 12.69
C ASP A 124 6.16 -18.86 13.50
N LEU A 125 6.19 -19.18 14.80
CA LEU A 125 5.13 -18.83 15.73
C LEU A 125 5.66 -17.75 16.66
N LEU A 126 4.96 -16.63 16.70
CA LEU A 126 5.24 -15.52 17.61
C LEU A 126 4.26 -15.59 18.79
N ILE A 127 4.79 -15.76 20.00
CA ILE A 127 4.02 -15.76 21.24
C ILE A 127 4.54 -14.61 22.10
N ILE A 128 3.63 -13.73 22.54
CA ILE A 128 3.95 -12.61 23.41
C ILE A 128 3.03 -12.68 24.64
N PRO A 129 3.35 -13.50 25.67
CA PRO A 129 2.45 -13.79 26.79
C PRO A 129 2.04 -12.57 27.60
N LYS A 130 2.84 -11.49 27.55
CA LYS A 130 2.50 -10.22 28.24
C LYS A 130 1.37 -9.44 27.56
N LEU A 131 1.11 -9.70 26.27
CA LEU A 131 0.11 -8.99 25.47
C LEU A 131 -1.09 -9.88 25.14
N SER A 132 -0.84 -11.12 24.77
CA SER A 132 -1.87 -12.10 24.42
C SER A 132 -1.37 -13.52 24.71
N PRO A 133 -2.22 -14.42 25.22
CA PRO A 133 -1.88 -15.83 25.38
C PRO A 133 -1.84 -16.59 24.04
N GLU A 134 -2.26 -15.97 22.95
CA GLU A 134 -2.38 -16.58 21.63
C GLU A 134 -1.03 -16.68 20.91
N ALA A 135 -0.88 -17.73 20.08
CA ALA A 135 0.25 -17.89 19.17
C ALA A 135 -0.12 -17.33 17.80
N TYR A 136 0.69 -16.41 17.30
CA TYR A 136 0.50 -15.81 15.99
C TYR A 136 1.43 -16.46 14.97
N ARG A 137 0.86 -16.91 13.84
CA ARG A 137 1.65 -17.43 12.72
C ARG A 137 2.24 -16.27 11.94
N ARG A 138 3.57 -16.21 11.90
CA ARG A 138 4.33 -15.23 11.14
C ARG A 138 5.05 -15.93 10.01
N VAL A 139 4.99 -15.34 8.82
CA VAL A 139 5.68 -15.82 7.63
C VAL A 139 6.70 -14.78 7.22
N LYS A 140 7.98 -15.15 7.22
CA LYS A 140 9.09 -14.35 6.72
C LYS A 140 9.35 -14.72 5.28
N ILE A 141 9.16 -13.77 4.38
CA ILE A 141 9.39 -13.93 2.94
C ILE A 141 10.71 -13.28 2.58
N SER A 142 11.55 -13.98 1.80
CA SER A 142 12.74 -13.42 1.19
C SER A 142 12.47 -13.08 -0.27
N ASN A 143 12.78 -11.86 -0.69
CA ASN A 143 12.62 -11.43 -2.08
C ASN A 143 13.85 -11.85 -2.90
N ASP A 144 13.82 -13.04 -3.47
CA ASP A 144 14.89 -13.54 -4.34
C ASP A 144 14.70 -13.11 -5.81
N SER A 145 13.71 -12.26 -6.09
CA SER A 145 13.51 -11.71 -7.43
C SER A 145 14.53 -10.62 -7.74
N GLN A 146 14.66 -10.29 -9.02
CA GLN A 146 15.60 -9.27 -9.49
C GLN A 146 15.10 -7.84 -9.29
N PHE A 147 13.87 -7.64 -8.81
CA PHE A 147 13.25 -6.33 -8.69
C PHE A 147 12.68 -6.09 -7.29
N THR A 148 12.52 -4.81 -6.95
CA THR A 148 11.90 -4.37 -5.70
C THR A 148 10.40 -4.59 -5.74
N LEU A 149 9.86 -5.26 -4.72
CA LEU A 149 8.43 -5.37 -4.51
C LEU A 149 7.92 -4.09 -3.85
N MET A 150 6.95 -3.45 -4.50
CA MET A 150 6.39 -2.19 -4.02
C MET A 150 5.44 -2.42 -2.84
N PRO A 151 5.28 -1.42 -1.96
CA PRO A 151 4.35 -1.52 -0.84
C PRO A 151 2.91 -1.57 -1.34
N GLY A 152 2.08 -2.32 -0.62
CA GLY A 152 0.68 -2.48 -0.99
C GLY A 152 -0.11 -3.29 0.03
N LYS A 153 -1.27 -3.76 -0.38
CA LYS A 153 -2.09 -4.71 0.39
C LYS A 153 -1.89 -6.10 -0.18
N ALA A 154 -1.57 -7.06 0.70
CA ALA A 154 -1.46 -8.46 0.36
C ALA A 154 -2.67 -9.22 0.88
N ALA A 155 -3.44 -9.84 -0.01
CA ALA A 155 -4.45 -10.83 0.36
C ALA A 155 -3.76 -12.15 0.70
N LEU A 156 -4.00 -12.67 1.89
CA LEU A 156 -3.35 -13.87 2.41
C LEU A 156 -4.24 -15.08 2.25
N PHE A 157 -3.69 -16.14 1.68
CA PHE A 157 -4.34 -17.45 1.54
C PHE A 157 -3.48 -18.53 2.18
N PHE A 158 -4.10 -19.41 2.91
CA PHE A 158 -3.44 -20.58 3.50
C PHE A 158 -4.27 -21.83 3.20
N ASN A 159 -3.66 -22.83 2.55
CA ASN A 159 -4.35 -24.03 2.09
C ASN A 159 -5.63 -23.77 1.26
N GLY A 160 -5.63 -22.67 0.48
CA GLY A 160 -6.79 -22.27 -0.33
C GLY A 160 -7.85 -21.46 0.42
N GLU A 161 -7.69 -21.26 1.72
CA GLU A 161 -8.60 -20.44 2.53
C GLU A 161 -8.08 -19.01 2.64
N TYR A 162 -8.97 -18.04 2.44
CA TYR A 162 -8.66 -16.62 2.60
C TYR A 162 -8.60 -16.25 4.08
N LEU A 163 -7.47 -15.73 4.53
CA LEU A 163 -7.25 -15.33 5.92
C LEU A 163 -7.43 -13.82 6.18
N GLY A 164 -7.46 -13.00 5.13
CA GLY A 164 -7.56 -11.56 5.26
C GLY A 164 -6.50 -10.80 4.48
N GLU A 165 -6.40 -9.50 4.74
CA GLU A 165 -5.41 -8.61 4.13
C GLU A 165 -4.36 -8.18 5.14
N ASN A 166 -3.11 -8.07 4.68
CA ASN A 166 -2.00 -7.56 5.47
C ASN A 166 -1.24 -6.48 4.68
N PRO A 167 -0.77 -5.41 5.32
CA PRO A 167 0.10 -4.46 4.64
C PRO A 167 1.41 -5.13 4.25
N PHE A 168 1.79 -4.98 2.99
CA PHE A 168 3.06 -5.42 2.45
C PHE A 168 4.00 -4.21 2.38
N SER A 169 5.18 -4.32 2.98
CA SER A 169 6.18 -3.25 2.99
C SER A 169 7.06 -3.30 1.73
N LEU A 170 7.63 -2.15 1.36
CA LEU A 170 8.64 -2.11 0.30
C LEU A 170 9.74 -3.12 0.59
N THR A 171 9.99 -4.03 -0.34
CA THR A 171 10.97 -5.12 -0.17
C THR A 171 11.91 -5.15 -1.37
N PRO A 172 13.13 -4.61 -1.25
CA PRO A 172 14.11 -4.63 -2.33
C PRO A 172 14.55 -6.05 -2.66
N ALA A 173 15.19 -6.23 -3.79
CA ALA A 173 15.84 -7.49 -4.15
C ALA A 173 16.79 -7.94 -3.03
N GLY A 174 16.71 -9.20 -2.61
CA GLY A 174 17.44 -9.74 -1.46
C GLY A 174 16.89 -9.30 -0.09
N GLY A 175 15.86 -8.45 -0.05
CA GLY A 175 15.21 -7.99 1.18
C GLY A 175 14.28 -9.02 1.79
N LYS A 176 13.85 -8.79 3.04
CA LYS A 176 12.92 -9.65 3.76
C LYS A 176 11.68 -8.87 4.19
N ASN A 177 10.55 -9.57 4.25
CA ASN A 177 9.27 -9.03 4.73
C ASN A 177 8.59 -10.03 5.65
N ASP A 178 7.98 -9.52 6.71
CA ASP A 178 7.24 -10.33 7.68
C ASP A 178 5.74 -10.11 7.51
N LEU A 179 5.01 -11.20 7.30
CA LEU A 179 3.54 -11.19 7.18
C LEU A 179 2.91 -11.96 8.31
N SER A 180 1.84 -11.42 8.89
CA SER A 180 1.06 -12.09 9.93
C SER A 180 -0.09 -12.86 9.30
N PHE A 181 -0.12 -14.17 9.53
CA PHE A 181 -1.18 -15.08 9.05
C PHE A 181 -2.24 -15.35 10.13
N GLY A 182 -2.33 -14.46 11.15
CA GLY A 182 -3.31 -14.58 12.21
C GLY A 182 -2.94 -15.58 13.30
N VAL A 183 -3.92 -15.90 14.15
CA VAL A 183 -3.76 -16.79 15.30
C VAL A 183 -3.73 -18.25 14.86
N ASP A 184 -2.80 -19.04 15.37
CA ASP A 184 -2.80 -20.50 15.20
C ASP A 184 -3.59 -21.15 16.33
N GLN A 185 -4.82 -21.55 16.04
CA GLN A 185 -5.72 -22.19 17.02
C GLN A 185 -5.26 -23.57 17.50
N ARG A 186 -4.20 -24.14 16.92
CA ARG A 186 -3.65 -25.44 17.32
C ARG A 186 -2.66 -25.35 18.47
N VAL A 187 -2.24 -24.12 18.80
CA VAL A 187 -1.33 -23.84 19.90
C VAL A 187 -2.12 -23.14 21.00
N VAL A 188 -2.35 -23.84 22.08
CA VAL A 188 -3.05 -23.36 23.28
C VAL A 188 -2.07 -23.27 24.43
#